data_720e067077564cb93c6ebc82f413ed2e
#
_entry.id   720e067077564cb93c6ebc82f413ed2e
#
_cell.length_a   1.000
_cell.length_b   1.000
_cell.length_c   1.000
_cell.angle_alpha   90.00
_cell.angle_beta   90.00
_cell.angle_gamma   90.00
#
_symmetry.space_group_name_H-M   'P 1'
#
loop_
_entity.id
_entity.type
_entity.pdbx_description
1 polymer ?
#
loop_
_entity_poly.entity_id
_entity_poly.type
_entity_poly.pdbx_seq_one_letter_code
_entity_poly.pdbx_strand_id
1 'polypeptide(L)'
;MTEPLIDRGHAVLECRDVVRRFREGTSTLEVLSRVNLAVQPAERLAIIGASGSGKTTLLQIMGGLDEPTEGEVLVNGERMQGIDEAAKGDLRNRYIGFVYQFHHLLPEFTAAENVAMPLLIRRVAKSAALQQAGELLGRVGLGQRLTHKPGELSGGERQRAAVARALITRPQLVLADEPTGNLDSGNGEHVLKLMLELNEELQTSLVIVTHDHSIAKRMDRILVLEDGVLRESV
;
A
#
# COMPACT_ATOMS: atom_id res chain seq x y z
N MET A 1 27.51 2.13 30.83
CA MET A 1 26.86 0.96 30.18
C MET A 1 26.27 1.52 28.89
N THR A 2 26.94 1.29 27.77
CA THR A 2 26.54 1.73 26.42
C THR A 2 25.46 0.75 25.95
N GLU A 3 24.25 1.25 25.69
CA GLU A 3 23.22 0.48 24.99
C GLU A 3 23.81 -0.02 23.65
N PRO A 4 23.53 -1.28 23.26
CA PRO A 4 23.95 -1.77 21.97
C PRO A 4 23.23 -0.95 20.89
N LEU A 5 23.97 -0.34 19.98
CA LEU A 5 23.47 0.19 18.73
C LEU A 5 22.79 -0.96 17.98
N ILE A 6 21.47 -1.05 18.06
CA ILE A 6 20.68 -1.87 17.15
C ILE A 6 20.97 -1.30 15.77
N ASP A 7 21.67 -2.08 14.96
CA ASP A 7 21.81 -1.83 13.52
C ASP A 7 20.37 -1.76 12.94
N ARG A 8 19.84 -0.55 12.87
CA ARG A 8 18.54 -0.29 12.25
C ARG A 8 18.74 -0.46 10.77
N GLY A 9 18.49 -1.67 10.28
CA GLY A 9 18.46 -1.96 8.86
C GLY A 9 17.75 -0.83 8.11
N HIS A 10 18.23 -0.54 6.91
CA HIS A 10 17.73 0.58 6.09
C HIS A 10 16.20 0.50 5.99
N ALA A 11 15.49 1.56 6.42
CA ALA A 11 14.02 1.59 6.36
C ALA A 11 13.54 1.45 4.92
N VAL A 12 12.47 0.68 4.70
CA VAL A 12 11.89 0.49 3.36
C VAL A 12 11.14 1.73 2.88
N LEU A 13 10.68 2.57 3.83
CA LEU A 13 10.05 3.86 3.57
C LEU A 13 10.45 4.85 4.66
N GLU A 14 10.78 6.08 4.26
CA GLU A 14 10.97 7.18 5.18
C GLU A 14 10.21 8.42 4.69
N CYS A 15 9.49 9.07 5.60
CA CYS A 15 8.97 10.43 5.43
C CYS A 15 9.75 11.36 6.35
N ARG A 16 10.29 12.45 5.82
CA ARG A 16 11.06 13.43 6.57
C ARG A 16 10.42 14.82 6.43
N ASP A 17 9.90 15.34 7.52
CA ASP A 17 9.23 16.66 7.63
C ASP A 17 8.18 16.90 6.53
N VAL A 18 7.40 15.86 6.18
CA VAL A 18 6.41 15.92 5.11
C VAL A 18 5.27 16.85 5.49
N VAL A 19 5.07 17.89 4.67
CA VAL A 19 3.96 18.85 4.76
C VAL A 19 3.13 18.77 3.49
N ARG A 20 1.81 18.81 3.61
CA ARG A 20 0.90 18.94 2.47
C ARG A 20 -0.12 20.02 2.69
N ARG A 21 -0.12 21.00 1.77
CA ARG A 21 -1.07 22.13 1.75
C ARG A 21 -1.83 22.13 0.42
N PHE A 22 -3.12 22.39 0.50
CA PHE A 22 -3.97 22.62 -0.66
C PHE A 22 -4.43 24.09 -0.66
N ARG A 23 -4.48 24.70 -1.85
CA ARG A 23 -5.02 26.04 -2.03
C ARG A 23 -6.50 25.97 -2.42
N GLU A 24 -7.34 26.63 -1.66
CA GLU A 24 -8.75 26.84 -1.95
C GLU A 24 -9.03 28.34 -2.09
N GLY A 25 -8.97 28.85 -3.31
CA GLY A 25 -9.09 30.30 -3.57
C GLY A 25 -8.00 31.10 -2.86
N THR A 26 -8.37 31.93 -1.85
CA THR A 26 -7.44 32.72 -1.04
C THR A 26 -6.98 32.02 0.24
N SER A 27 -7.60 30.90 0.61
CA SER A 27 -7.24 30.14 1.81
C SER A 27 -6.28 29.01 1.49
N THR A 28 -5.51 28.60 2.51
CA THR A 28 -4.62 27.44 2.45
C THR A 28 -5.05 26.45 3.53
N LEU A 29 -5.37 25.22 3.13
CA LEU A 29 -5.66 24.12 4.05
C LEU A 29 -4.39 23.27 4.21
N GLU A 30 -3.82 23.21 5.41
CA GLU A 30 -2.75 22.30 5.74
C GLU A 30 -3.33 20.97 6.19
N VAL A 31 -3.10 19.91 5.41
CA VAL A 31 -3.62 18.56 5.64
C VAL A 31 -2.60 17.68 6.36
N LEU A 32 -1.30 17.90 6.10
CA LEU A 32 -0.21 17.22 6.79
C LEU A 32 0.80 18.25 7.28
N SER A 33 1.23 18.11 8.53
CA SER A 33 2.11 19.04 9.24
C SER A 33 3.35 18.33 9.76
N ARG A 34 4.47 18.45 9.03
CA ARG A 34 5.79 17.89 9.38
C ARG A 34 5.76 16.43 9.82
N VAL A 35 5.11 15.58 9.02
CA VAL A 35 5.03 14.15 9.28
C VAL A 35 6.41 13.52 9.14
N ASN A 36 6.85 12.84 10.20
CA ASN A 36 8.05 12.03 10.23
C ASN A 36 7.67 10.57 10.49
N LEU A 37 8.12 9.66 9.63
CA LEU A 37 7.80 8.24 9.69
C LEU A 37 8.94 7.43 9.10
N ALA A 38 9.29 6.32 9.74
CA ALA A 38 10.12 5.28 9.14
C ALA A 38 9.41 3.93 9.28
N VAL A 39 9.36 3.15 8.18
CA VAL A 39 8.82 1.79 8.15
C VAL A 39 9.98 0.82 7.98
N GLN A 40 10.09 -0.15 8.89
CA GLN A 40 11.17 -1.13 8.87
C GLN A 40 10.84 -2.31 7.93
N PRO A 41 11.85 -3.08 7.48
CA PRO A 41 11.62 -4.31 6.72
C PRO A 41 10.70 -5.27 7.47
N ALA A 42 9.75 -5.85 6.73
CA ALA A 42 8.72 -6.79 7.21
C ALA A 42 7.78 -6.23 8.32
N GLU A 43 7.88 -4.95 8.67
CA GLU A 43 7.01 -4.31 9.67
C GLU A 43 5.56 -4.23 9.17
N ARG A 44 4.61 -4.47 10.09
CA ARG A 44 3.17 -4.22 9.89
C ARG A 44 2.77 -2.99 10.68
N LEU A 45 2.42 -1.92 9.99
CA LEU A 45 2.06 -0.62 10.56
C LEU A 45 0.62 -0.27 10.25
N ALA A 46 -0.15 0.13 11.26
CA ALA A 46 -1.44 0.79 11.06
C ALA A 46 -1.31 2.29 11.27
N ILE A 47 -1.96 3.07 10.42
CA ILE A 47 -2.18 4.50 10.61
C ILE A 47 -3.69 4.71 10.74
N ILE A 48 -4.13 5.08 11.94
CA ILE A 48 -5.54 5.33 12.23
C ILE A 48 -5.84 6.82 12.34
N GLY A 49 -7.10 7.20 12.21
CA GLY A 49 -7.56 8.58 12.35
C GLY A 49 -8.97 8.75 11.83
N ALA A 50 -9.61 9.86 12.18
CA ALA A 50 -10.95 10.20 11.73
C ALA A 50 -11.04 10.31 10.18
N SER A 51 -12.25 10.21 9.63
CA SER A 51 -12.47 10.52 8.21
C SER A 51 -12.04 11.96 7.93
N GLY A 52 -11.30 12.18 6.84
CA GLY A 52 -10.76 13.50 6.48
C GLY A 52 -9.48 13.92 7.22
N SER A 53 -8.90 13.09 8.10
CA SER A 53 -7.66 13.44 8.82
C SER A 53 -6.40 13.49 7.95
N GLY A 54 -6.49 13.15 6.64
CA GLY A 54 -5.34 13.16 5.72
C GLY A 54 -4.69 11.80 5.48
N LYS A 55 -5.25 10.66 5.98
CA LYS A 55 -4.68 9.32 5.82
C LYS A 55 -4.42 8.91 4.37
N THR A 56 -5.43 9.08 3.50
CA THR A 56 -5.29 8.79 2.06
C THR A 56 -4.26 9.72 1.42
N THR A 57 -4.22 11.00 1.79
CA THR A 57 -3.20 11.96 1.31
C THR A 57 -1.79 11.52 1.72
N LEU A 58 -1.62 11.12 2.97
CA LEU A 58 -0.33 10.59 3.45
C LEU A 58 0.08 9.33 2.68
N LEU A 59 -0.85 8.39 2.49
CA LEU A 59 -0.59 7.15 1.74
C LEU A 59 -0.21 7.44 0.28
N GLN A 60 -0.89 8.40 -0.38
CA GLN A 60 -0.57 8.82 -1.75
C GLN A 60 0.83 9.43 -1.84
N ILE A 61 1.22 10.25 -0.87
CA ILE A 61 2.56 10.84 -0.80
C ILE A 61 3.62 9.79 -0.53
N MET A 62 3.39 8.85 0.41
CA MET A 62 4.27 7.71 0.67
C MET A 62 4.49 6.87 -0.59
N GLY A 63 3.46 6.72 -1.38
CA GLY A 63 3.51 5.97 -2.65
C GLY A 63 4.01 6.77 -3.85
N GLY A 64 4.35 8.05 -3.70
CA GLY A 64 4.76 8.92 -4.80
C GLY A 64 3.67 9.15 -5.86
N LEU A 65 2.39 9.02 -5.46
CA LEU A 65 1.22 9.32 -6.30
C LEU A 65 0.81 10.80 -6.18
N ASP A 66 1.21 11.44 -5.09
CA ASP A 66 1.12 12.88 -4.87
C ASP A 66 2.45 13.39 -4.31
N GLU A 67 2.72 14.69 -4.44
CA GLU A 67 3.95 15.30 -3.95
C GLU A 67 3.71 16.07 -2.65
N PRO A 68 4.62 16.00 -1.68
CA PRO A 68 4.56 16.86 -0.53
C PRO A 68 4.81 18.32 -0.95
N THR A 69 4.25 19.27 -0.21
CA THR A 69 4.55 20.72 -0.37
C THR A 69 5.94 21.05 0.16
N GLU A 70 6.35 20.38 1.24
CA GLU A 70 7.67 20.47 1.87
C GLU A 70 8.06 19.08 2.40
N GLY A 71 9.36 18.88 2.64
CA GLY A 71 9.89 17.60 3.11
C GLY A 71 10.17 16.61 1.96
N GLU A 72 10.46 15.36 2.32
CA GLU A 72 10.83 14.34 1.34
C GLU A 72 10.35 12.96 1.75
N VAL A 73 10.20 12.09 0.75
CA VAL A 73 9.92 10.66 0.91
C VAL A 73 11.03 9.86 0.24
N LEU A 74 11.55 8.89 0.97
CA LEU A 74 12.51 7.93 0.44
C LEU A 74 11.89 6.54 0.47
N VAL A 75 12.04 5.81 -0.62
CA VAL A 75 11.64 4.41 -0.75
C VAL A 75 12.89 3.60 -1.00
N ASN A 76 13.20 2.68 -0.12
CA ASN A 76 14.45 1.91 -0.14
C ASN A 76 15.71 2.80 -0.27
N GLY A 77 15.71 3.97 0.40
CA GLY A 77 16.77 4.96 0.33
C GLY A 77 16.78 5.85 -0.92
N GLU A 78 15.91 5.58 -1.91
CA GLU A 78 15.80 6.37 -3.14
C GLU A 78 14.72 7.46 -2.98
N ARG A 79 15.09 8.72 -3.26
CA ARG A 79 14.20 9.86 -3.10
C ARG A 79 13.13 9.90 -4.19
N MET A 80 11.86 10.08 -3.81
CA MET A 80 10.73 10.16 -4.73
C MET A 80 10.56 11.53 -5.39
N GLN A 81 11.08 12.60 -4.78
CA GLN A 81 10.99 13.97 -5.29
C GLN A 81 12.18 14.32 -6.18
N GLY A 82 11.95 15.17 -7.18
CA GLY A 82 13.01 15.68 -8.08
C GLY A 82 13.40 14.73 -9.21
N ILE A 83 12.71 13.61 -9.36
CA ILE A 83 12.84 12.68 -10.50
C ILE A 83 11.61 12.80 -11.40
N ASP A 84 11.74 12.38 -12.65
CA ASP A 84 10.63 12.40 -13.59
C ASP A 84 9.58 11.32 -13.30
N GLU A 85 8.39 11.44 -13.92
CA GLU A 85 7.28 10.51 -13.68
C GLU A 85 7.57 9.07 -14.13
N ALA A 86 8.43 8.88 -15.13
CA ALA A 86 8.81 7.54 -15.57
C ALA A 86 9.69 6.86 -14.50
N ALA A 87 10.69 7.58 -13.97
CA ALA A 87 11.54 7.09 -12.89
C ALA A 87 10.73 6.83 -11.61
N LYS A 88 9.76 7.71 -11.23
CA LYS A 88 8.83 7.46 -10.13
C LYS A 88 8.00 6.20 -10.39
N GLY A 89 7.52 6.02 -11.62
CA GLY A 89 6.78 4.82 -12.03
C GLY A 89 7.59 3.54 -11.85
N ASP A 90 8.87 3.57 -12.22
CA ASP A 90 9.78 2.45 -12.07
C ASP A 90 10.07 2.14 -10.60
N LEU A 91 10.28 3.16 -9.74
CA LEU A 91 10.44 2.97 -8.30
C LEU A 91 9.19 2.36 -7.67
N ARG A 92 8.00 2.93 -7.97
CA ARG A 92 6.71 2.37 -7.50
C ARG A 92 6.57 0.92 -7.90
N ASN A 93 6.75 0.62 -9.19
CA ASN A 93 6.60 -0.74 -9.71
C ASN A 93 7.60 -1.71 -9.06
N ARG A 94 8.83 -1.25 -8.75
CA ARG A 94 9.88 -2.07 -8.15
C ARG A 94 9.64 -2.37 -6.69
N TYR A 95 9.24 -1.37 -5.89
CA TYR A 95 9.30 -1.45 -4.45
C TYR A 95 7.94 -1.42 -3.75
N ILE A 96 6.87 -0.95 -4.44
CA ILE A 96 5.59 -0.69 -3.80
C ILE A 96 4.46 -1.48 -4.47
N GLY A 97 3.63 -2.12 -3.65
CA GLY A 97 2.31 -2.63 -4.04
C GLY A 97 1.22 -1.76 -3.44
N PHE A 98 0.10 -1.59 -4.18
CA PHE A 98 -1.04 -0.81 -3.69
C PHE A 98 -2.29 -1.66 -3.59
N VAL A 99 -2.99 -1.55 -2.45
CA VAL A 99 -4.33 -2.10 -2.24
C VAL A 99 -5.26 -0.96 -1.85
N TYR A 100 -6.34 -0.78 -2.58
CA TYR A 100 -7.33 0.29 -2.34
C TYR A 100 -8.66 -0.28 -1.87
N GLN A 101 -9.46 0.53 -1.20
CA GLN A 101 -10.81 0.21 -0.77
C GLN A 101 -11.70 -0.20 -1.96
N PHE A 102 -11.60 0.47 -3.11
CA PHE A 102 -12.32 0.18 -4.35
C PHE A 102 -11.50 -0.66 -5.34
N HIS A 103 -10.64 -1.55 -4.89
CA HIS A 103 -9.81 -2.49 -5.64
C HIS A 103 -9.18 -1.99 -6.95
N HIS A 104 -9.75 -1.04 -7.67
CA HIS A 104 -9.28 -0.42 -8.92
C HIS A 104 -8.77 -1.45 -9.95
N LEU A 105 -9.50 -2.55 -10.14
CA LEU A 105 -9.25 -3.47 -11.24
C LEU A 105 -9.74 -2.85 -12.55
N LEU A 106 -8.99 -3.05 -13.61
CA LEU A 106 -9.33 -2.59 -14.95
C LEU A 106 -10.44 -3.48 -15.51
N PRO A 107 -11.64 -2.94 -15.82
CA PRO A 107 -12.81 -3.74 -16.16
C PRO A 107 -12.70 -4.46 -17.52
N GLU A 108 -11.83 -3.97 -18.41
CA GLU A 108 -11.60 -4.57 -19.73
C GLU A 108 -10.78 -5.85 -19.66
N PHE A 109 -9.98 -6.02 -18.62
CA PHE A 109 -9.03 -7.11 -18.44
C PHE A 109 -9.59 -8.19 -17.50
N THR A 110 -9.19 -9.43 -17.73
CA THR A 110 -9.48 -10.56 -16.84
C THR A 110 -8.75 -10.42 -15.49
N ALA A 111 -9.10 -11.25 -14.50
CA ALA A 111 -8.40 -11.31 -13.22
C ALA A 111 -6.90 -11.60 -13.42
N ALA A 112 -6.56 -12.57 -14.28
CA ALA A 112 -5.16 -12.92 -14.58
C ALA A 112 -4.41 -11.75 -15.24
N GLU A 113 -5.03 -11.06 -16.17
CA GLU A 113 -4.41 -9.90 -16.84
C GLU A 113 -4.25 -8.71 -15.88
N ASN A 114 -5.23 -8.42 -15.03
CA ASN A 114 -5.12 -7.40 -13.98
C ASN A 114 -3.93 -7.68 -13.04
N VAL A 115 -3.80 -8.93 -12.58
CA VAL A 115 -2.71 -9.31 -11.68
C VAL A 115 -1.36 -9.34 -12.42
N ALA A 116 -1.32 -9.72 -13.69
CA ALA A 116 -0.10 -9.72 -14.50
C ALA A 116 0.41 -8.31 -14.87
N MET A 117 -0.45 -7.29 -14.83
CA MET A 117 -0.16 -5.94 -15.33
C MET A 117 1.16 -5.34 -14.81
N PRO A 118 1.49 -5.41 -13.52
CA PRO A 118 2.77 -4.86 -13.03
C PRO A 118 4.00 -5.57 -13.63
N LEU A 119 3.92 -6.87 -13.93
CA LEU A 119 4.98 -7.61 -14.60
C LEU A 119 5.08 -7.25 -16.09
N LEU A 120 3.95 -7.01 -16.76
CA LEU A 120 3.92 -6.56 -18.16
C LEU A 120 4.54 -5.18 -18.30
N ILE A 121 4.32 -4.28 -17.33
CA ILE A 121 4.99 -2.96 -17.26
C ILE A 121 6.51 -3.16 -17.15
N ARG A 122 6.99 -4.16 -16.41
CA ARG A 122 8.42 -4.56 -16.36
C ARG A 122 8.91 -5.27 -17.63
N ARG A 123 8.09 -5.35 -18.68
CA ARG A 123 8.40 -6.04 -19.94
C ARG A 123 8.69 -7.54 -19.78
N VAL A 124 8.16 -8.18 -18.73
CA VAL A 124 8.16 -9.65 -18.62
C VAL A 124 7.30 -10.22 -19.76
N ALA A 125 7.76 -11.30 -20.39
CA ALA A 125 7.00 -11.95 -21.48
C ALA A 125 5.57 -12.29 -21.03
N LYS A 126 4.57 -12.00 -21.87
CA LYS A 126 3.13 -12.12 -21.53
C LYS A 126 2.77 -13.51 -20.98
N SER A 127 3.31 -14.57 -21.59
CA SER A 127 3.07 -15.96 -21.14
C SER A 127 3.58 -16.19 -19.71
N ALA A 128 4.80 -15.74 -19.40
CA ALA A 128 5.40 -15.87 -18.08
C ALA A 128 4.68 -14.99 -17.04
N ALA A 129 4.27 -13.77 -17.39
CA ALA A 129 3.51 -12.89 -16.51
C ALA A 129 2.13 -13.48 -16.16
N LEU A 130 1.42 -14.02 -17.15
CA LEU A 130 0.12 -14.68 -16.94
C LEU A 130 0.24 -15.97 -16.14
N GLN A 131 1.31 -16.75 -16.35
CA GLN A 131 1.57 -17.93 -15.53
C GLN A 131 1.75 -17.56 -14.06
N GLN A 132 2.63 -16.62 -13.75
CA GLN A 132 2.86 -16.14 -12.38
C GLN A 132 1.58 -15.56 -11.76
N ALA A 133 0.79 -14.82 -12.54
CA ALA A 133 -0.50 -14.30 -12.09
C ALA A 133 -1.47 -15.43 -11.76
N GLY A 134 -1.53 -16.49 -12.58
CA GLY A 134 -2.37 -17.67 -12.33
C GLY A 134 -1.97 -18.43 -11.06
N GLU A 135 -0.68 -18.61 -10.83
CA GLU A 135 -0.15 -19.24 -9.62
C GLU A 135 -0.54 -18.42 -8.36
N LEU A 136 -0.35 -17.10 -8.41
CA LEU A 136 -0.70 -16.22 -7.27
C LEU A 136 -2.21 -16.13 -7.05
N LEU A 137 -3.01 -16.07 -8.12
CA LEU A 137 -4.47 -16.13 -8.04
C LEU A 137 -4.94 -17.46 -7.44
N GLY A 138 -4.28 -18.57 -7.76
CA GLY A 138 -4.54 -19.85 -7.11
C GLY A 138 -4.33 -19.79 -5.59
N ARG A 139 -3.27 -19.15 -5.14
CA ARG A 139 -2.94 -18.98 -3.71
C ARG A 139 -3.97 -18.13 -2.96
N VAL A 140 -4.55 -17.11 -3.61
CA VAL A 140 -5.61 -16.28 -3.02
C VAL A 140 -7.02 -16.87 -3.22
N GLY A 141 -7.12 -18.15 -3.62
CA GLY A 141 -8.40 -18.86 -3.80
C GLY A 141 -9.17 -18.46 -5.05
N LEU A 142 -8.49 -17.94 -6.09
CA LEU A 142 -9.10 -17.52 -7.35
C LEU A 142 -8.64 -18.33 -8.57
N GLY A 143 -8.10 -19.53 -8.38
CA GLY A 143 -7.61 -20.38 -9.46
C GLY A 143 -8.65 -20.75 -10.52
N GLN A 144 -9.94 -20.74 -10.17
CA GLN A 144 -11.06 -20.97 -11.09
C GLN A 144 -11.64 -19.69 -11.69
N ARG A 145 -11.02 -18.53 -11.40
CA ARG A 145 -11.50 -17.20 -11.81
C ARG A 145 -10.55 -16.47 -12.76
N LEU A 146 -9.52 -17.12 -13.27
CA LEU A 146 -8.44 -16.49 -14.04
C LEU A 146 -8.95 -15.67 -15.23
N THR A 147 -9.95 -16.19 -15.94
CA THR A 147 -10.53 -15.57 -17.16
C THR A 147 -11.72 -14.65 -16.88
N HIS A 148 -12.20 -14.60 -15.64
CA HIS A 148 -13.33 -13.73 -15.26
C HIS A 148 -12.89 -12.27 -15.27
N LYS A 149 -13.77 -11.39 -15.72
CA LYS A 149 -13.62 -9.94 -15.63
C LYS A 149 -14.09 -9.43 -14.26
N PRO A 150 -13.66 -8.23 -13.83
CA PRO A 150 -14.05 -7.68 -12.52
C PRO A 150 -15.55 -7.65 -12.26
N GLY A 151 -16.38 -7.40 -13.29
CA GLY A 151 -17.84 -7.41 -13.18
C GLY A 151 -18.45 -8.79 -12.87
N GLU A 152 -17.71 -9.87 -13.12
CA GLU A 152 -18.12 -11.27 -12.87
C GLU A 152 -17.62 -11.80 -11.52
N LEU A 153 -16.88 -10.99 -10.77
CA LEU A 153 -16.31 -11.32 -9.46
C LEU A 153 -17.13 -10.67 -8.34
N SER A 154 -17.27 -11.36 -7.22
CA SER A 154 -17.79 -10.77 -5.98
C SER A 154 -16.85 -9.69 -5.43
N GLY A 155 -17.31 -8.85 -4.47
CA GLY A 155 -16.51 -7.83 -3.83
C GLY A 155 -15.24 -8.39 -3.19
N GLY A 156 -15.37 -9.50 -2.44
CA GLY A 156 -14.23 -10.18 -1.83
C GLY A 156 -13.28 -10.82 -2.85
N GLU A 157 -13.80 -11.38 -3.95
CA GLU A 157 -12.96 -11.91 -5.04
C GLU A 157 -12.16 -10.79 -5.72
N ARG A 158 -12.81 -9.64 -6.01
CA ARG A 158 -12.11 -8.46 -6.55
C ARG A 158 -11.00 -7.98 -5.63
N GLN A 159 -11.26 -7.93 -4.33
CA GLN A 159 -10.26 -7.47 -3.36
C GLN A 159 -9.09 -8.45 -3.27
N ARG A 160 -9.32 -9.76 -3.25
CA ARG A 160 -8.24 -10.76 -3.30
C ARG A 160 -7.42 -10.66 -4.58
N ALA A 161 -8.06 -10.38 -5.73
CA ALA A 161 -7.32 -10.13 -6.98
C ALA A 161 -6.48 -8.84 -6.89
N ALA A 162 -6.98 -7.77 -6.24
CA ALA A 162 -6.21 -6.56 -6.00
C ALA A 162 -5.02 -6.78 -5.06
N VAL A 163 -5.17 -7.60 -4.02
CA VAL A 163 -4.05 -8.04 -3.15
C VAL A 163 -3.02 -8.83 -3.96
N ALA A 164 -3.44 -9.77 -4.79
CA ALA A 164 -2.55 -10.52 -5.66
C ALA A 164 -1.80 -9.58 -6.63
N ARG A 165 -2.49 -8.61 -7.24
CA ARG A 165 -1.87 -7.61 -8.11
C ARG A 165 -0.81 -6.79 -7.37
N ALA A 166 -1.07 -6.39 -6.13
CA ALA A 166 -0.13 -5.62 -5.32
C ALA A 166 1.15 -6.42 -5.01
N LEU A 167 1.05 -7.75 -4.89
CA LEU A 167 2.14 -8.61 -4.46
C LEU A 167 2.89 -9.33 -5.59
N ILE A 168 2.38 -9.29 -6.83
CA ILE A 168 2.95 -10.06 -7.96
C ILE A 168 4.41 -9.71 -8.26
N THR A 169 4.79 -8.47 -8.03
CA THR A 169 6.17 -8.00 -8.22
C THR A 169 7.09 -8.30 -7.05
N ARG A 170 6.59 -8.93 -5.99
CA ARG A 170 7.27 -9.14 -4.70
C ARG A 170 7.85 -7.82 -4.16
N PRO A 171 7.00 -6.82 -3.92
CA PRO A 171 7.45 -5.52 -3.45
C PRO A 171 8.00 -5.61 -2.03
N GLN A 172 8.83 -4.64 -1.63
CA GLN A 172 9.30 -4.53 -0.26
C GLN A 172 8.25 -3.89 0.66
N LEU A 173 7.31 -3.13 0.10
CA LEU A 173 6.26 -2.42 0.82
C LEU A 173 4.91 -2.58 0.13
N VAL A 174 3.88 -2.86 0.91
CA VAL A 174 2.47 -2.73 0.48
C VAL A 174 1.83 -1.57 1.23
N LEU A 175 1.24 -0.64 0.48
CA LEU A 175 0.43 0.46 0.98
C LEU A 175 -1.05 0.12 0.75
N ALA A 176 -1.84 0.08 1.83
CA ALA A 176 -3.24 -0.30 1.78
C ALA A 176 -4.14 0.80 2.34
N ASP A 177 -5.08 1.28 1.52
CA ASP A 177 -6.08 2.28 1.90
C ASP A 177 -7.42 1.59 2.15
N GLU A 178 -7.84 1.50 3.43
CA GLU A 178 -9.10 0.86 3.86
C GLU A 178 -9.37 -0.47 3.15
N PRO A 179 -8.44 -1.46 3.17
CA PRO A 179 -8.47 -2.62 2.27
C PRO A 179 -9.68 -3.53 2.45
N THR A 180 -10.45 -3.38 3.52
CA THR A 180 -11.65 -4.16 3.83
C THR A 180 -12.92 -3.32 3.96
N GLY A 181 -12.82 -1.99 3.80
CA GLY A 181 -13.89 -1.04 4.12
C GLY A 181 -15.18 -1.20 3.30
N ASN A 182 -15.12 -1.87 2.14
CA ASN A 182 -16.29 -2.12 1.27
C ASN A 182 -16.76 -3.59 1.30
N LEU A 183 -16.27 -4.38 2.26
CA LEU A 183 -16.59 -5.79 2.38
C LEU A 183 -17.47 -6.04 3.61
N ASP A 184 -18.30 -7.08 3.54
CA ASP A 184 -18.91 -7.61 4.74
C ASP A 184 -17.84 -8.17 5.71
N SER A 185 -18.20 -8.35 6.96
CA SER A 185 -17.25 -8.75 8.02
C SER A 185 -16.51 -10.06 7.73
N GLY A 186 -17.20 -11.04 7.13
CA GLY A 186 -16.60 -12.35 6.81
C GLY A 186 -15.56 -12.25 5.68
N ASN A 187 -15.91 -11.55 4.60
CA ASN A 187 -14.98 -11.32 3.50
C ASN A 187 -13.83 -10.39 3.92
N GLY A 188 -14.09 -9.36 4.73
CA GLY A 188 -13.08 -8.46 5.26
C GLY A 188 -12.03 -9.20 6.10
N GLU A 189 -12.47 -10.05 7.03
CA GLU A 189 -11.57 -10.88 7.85
C GLU A 189 -10.72 -11.82 6.99
N HIS A 190 -11.33 -12.45 5.99
CA HIS A 190 -10.61 -13.34 5.08
C HIS A 190 -9.51 -12.59 4.28
N VAL A 191 -9.83 -11.41 3.74
CA VAL A 191 -8.86 -10.59 3.00
C VAL A 191 -7.73 -10.12 3.91
N LEU A 192 -8.04 -9.64 5.13
CA LEU A 192 -7.02 -9.20 6.07
C LEU A 192 -6.09 -10.34 6.48
N LYS A 193 -6.65 -11.50 6.81
CA LYS A 193 -5.87 -12.71 7.14
C LYS A 193 -4.92 -13.07 6.00
N LEU A 194 -5.42 -13.09 4.75
CA LEU A 194 -4.63 -13.35 3.56
C LEU A 194 -3.48 -12.35 3.39
N MET A 195 -3.75 -11.05 3.61
CA MET A 195 -2.71 -10.02 3.53
C MET A 195 -1.60 -10.24 4.57
N LEU A 196 -1.96 -10.61 5.80
CA LEU A 196 -1.00 -10.87 6.86
C LEU A 196 -0.16 -12.14 6.60
N GLU A 197 -0.79 -13.23 6.13
CA GLU A 197 -0.10 -14.46 5.75
C GLU A 197 0.92 -14.22 4.62
N LEU A 198 0.51 -13.46 3.59
CA LEU A 198 1.39 -13.15 2.47
C LEU A 198 2.50 -12.15 2.87
N ASN A 199 2.22 -11.19 3.77
CA ASN A 199 3.24 -10.31 4.34
C ASN A 199 4.34 -11.12 5.06
N GLU A 200 3.94 -12.05 5.92
CA GLU A 200 4.88 -12.90 6.66
C GLU A 200 5.68 -13.80 5.73
N GLU A 201 5.03 -14.46 4.79
CA GLU A 201 5.70 -15.37 3.85
C GLU A 201 6.68 -14.65 2.91
N LEU A 202 6.28 -13.50 2.38
CA LEU A 202 7.08 -12.73 1.43
C LEU A 202 8.05 -11.76 2.10
N GLN A 203 7.98 -11.62 3.43
CA GLN A 203 8.76 -10.66 4.21
C GLN A 203 8.63 -9.22 3.68
N THR A 204 7.43 -8.88 3.18
CA THR A 204 7.11 -7.54 2.70
C THR A 204 6.57 -6.68 3.84
N SER A 205 6.91 -5.41 3.90
CA SER A 205 6.35 -4.49 4.90
C SER A 205 4.92 -4.11 4.50
N LEU A 206 4.06 -3.87 5.49
CA LEU A 206 2.64 -3.56 5.26
C LEU A 206 2.25 -2.29 6.03
N VAL A 207 1.80 -1.27 5.33
CA VAL A 207 1.19 -0.09 5.91
C VAL A 207 -0.29 -0.06 5.57
N ILE A 208 -1.15 -0.11 6.58
CA ILE A 208 -2.60 0.00 6.41
C ILE A 208 -3.06 1.33 7.00
N VAL A 209 -3.73 2.16 6.20
CA VAL A 209 -4.49 3.29 6.71
C VAL A 209 -5.94 2.87 6.86
N THR A 210 -6.52 3.09 8.05
CA THR A 210 -7.89 2.64 8.36
C THR A 210 -8.48 3.45 9.51
N HIS A 211 -9.81 3.41 9.64
CA HIS A 211 -10.53 3.85 10.83
C HIS A 211 -10.96 2.68 11.72
N ASP A 212 -10.70 1.44 11.28
CA ASP A 212 -11.06 0.22 12.03
C ASP A 212 -9.95 -0.16 13.02
N HIS A 213 -10.23 0.03 14.31
CA HIS A 213 -9.33 -0.34 15.40
C HIS A 213 -9.08 -1.86 15.51
N SER A 214 -10.00 -2.69 15.01
CA SER A 214 -9.82 -4.15 15.05
C SER A 214 -8.70 -4.59 14.09
N ILE A 215 -8.58 -3.95 12.95
CA ILE A 215 -7.48 -4.13 12.00
C ILE A 215 -6.17 -3.63 12.63
N ALA A 216 -6.20 -2.41 13.19
CA ALA A 216 -5.00 -1.79 13.76
C ALA A 216 -4.36 -2.64 14.86
N LYS A 217 -5.16 -3.27 15.73
CA LYS A 217 -4.69 -4.16 16.80
C LYS A 217 -3.94 -5.42 16.35
N ARG A 218 -3.99 -5.72 15.06
CA ARG A 218 -3.28 -6.88 14.44
C ARG A 218 -1.94 -6.50 13.83
N MET A 219 -1.58 -5.22 13.89
CA MET A 219 -0.31 -4.69 13.40
C MET A 219 0.73 -4.63 14.52
N ASP A 220 1.99 -4.55 14.13
CA ASP A 220 3.11 -4.49 15.09
C ASP A 220 3.22 -3.11 15.74
N ARG A 221 2.82 -2.06 15.01
CA ARG A 221 2.84 -0.66 15.48
C ARG A 221 1.59 0.08 15.00
N ILE A 222 1.09 0.99 15.84
CA ILE A 222 -0.08 1.82 15.53
C ILE A 222 0.30 3.29 15.69
N LEU A 223 0.01 4.06 14.66
CA LEU A 223 0.14 5.52 14.68
C LEU A 223 -1.24 6.16 14.50
N VAL A 224 -1.42 7.32 15.09
CA VAL A 224 -2.64 8.12 14.98
C VAL A 224 -2.33 9.37 14.19
N LEU A 225 -3.09 9.60 13.10
CA LEU A 225 -3.04 10.84 12.35
C LEU A 225 -4.20 11.75 12.79
N GLU A 226 -3.85 12.82 13.49
CA GLU A 226 -4.80 13.81 14.03
C GLU A 226 -4.27 15.22 13.76
N ASP A 227 -5.13 16.10 13.23
CA ASP A 227 -4.79 17.48 12.86
C ASP A 227 -3.51 17.60 12.00
N GLY A 228 -3.34 16.65 11.08
CA GLY A 228 -2.17 16.60 10.19
C GLY A 228 -0.87 16.13 10.84
N VAL A 229 -0.89 15.78 12.13
CA VAL A 229 0.28 15.30 12.89
C VAL A 229 0.17 13.80 13.14
N LEU A 230 1.28 13.10 12.93
CA LEU A 230 1.39 11.67 13.20
C LEU A 230 1.98 11.45 14.61
N ARG A 231 1.30 10.62 15.43
CA ARG A 231 1.74 10.30 16.80
C ARG A 231 1.67 8.80 17.04
N GLU A 232 2.50 8.28 17.92
CA GLU A 232 2.35 6.90 18.37
C GLU A 232 1.08 6.74 19.21
N SER A 233 0.37 5.64 19.01
CA SER A 233 -0.76 5.25 19.86
C SER A 233 -0.20 4.73 21.18
N VAL A 234 -0.61 5.35 22.28
CA VAL A 234 -0.28 4.92 23.64
C VAL A 234 -1.06 3.68 24.00
#